data_001830d572b7d99e73ee5619ec2377ee
#
_entry.id   001830d572b7d99e73ee5619ec2377ee
#
_cell.length_a   1.000
_cell.length_b   1.000
_cell.length_c   1.000
_cell.angle_alpha   90.00
_cell.angle_beta   90.00
_cell.angle_gamma   90.00
#
_symmetry.space_group_name_H-M   'P 1'
#
loop_
_entity.id
_entity.type
_entity.pdbx_description
1 polymer ?
#
loop_
_entity_poly.entity_id
_entity_poly.type
_entity_poly.pdbx_seq_one_letter_code
_entity_poly.pdbx_strand_id
1 'polypeptide(L)'
;MSKVAVIGGGFAGVECASQIAKRGIDVDLFEMKPTKYSPAHKSADLCELVCSNSFKAIRVESASGLLKAEMKMLGSVCVECAEKSAVPAGGALAVDRDVFASLVTKKIESEERINVIRKEITEIPEGYDAVVIAAGPLVSDALAESIKKLTGSAFLSFFDAAAPVIEADSVDMDKAFLQSRYDRGGEDDYINCPMNKEEYEAFYEALINAEIAELHEFDKKHVYEGCMPVEIMAKRGPDTIRFGPLKPVGLRDPKTGHRPWAVLQLRKENREGTMYNLVGFQTNLKFPEQKRVFSMIPALHDAEFVRYGVMHRNTFLDSPRLLNGDFSMKEHPNIFFAGQITGVEGYMESAAAGIMAGINVARRLLGKETIILPAENMIGALSRYISDGYISNFQPMGASFGLLPQLPEKIRDKKERYGVLAKRSLDMLGNTIID
;
A
#
# COMPACT_ATOMS: atom_id res chain seq x y z
N MET A 1 20.12 26.40 13.24
CA MET A 1 18.94 26.02 12.45
C MET A 1 18.54 24.63 12.93
N SER A 2 17.25 24.40 13.08
CA SER A 2 16.78 23.07 13.50
C SER A 2 17.05 22.05 12.40
N LYS A 3 17.44 20.84 12.79
CA LYS A 3 17.79 19.75 11.89
C LYS A 3 17.09 18.45 12.31
N VAL A 4 16.46 17.78 11.34
CA VAL A 4 15.68 16.56 11.56
C VAL A 4 16.31 15.37 10.84
N ALA A 5 16.38 14.22 11.50
CA ALA A 5 16.70 12.94 10.87
C ALA A 5 15.41 12.23 10.48
N VAL A 6 15.25 11.83 9.22
CA VAL A 6 14.20 10.94 8.74
C VAL A 6 14.83 9.64 8.28
N ILE A 7 14.44 8.51 8.89
CA ILE A 7 15.05 7.19 8.64
C ILE A 7 14.12 6.35 7.76
N GLY A 8 14.51 6.14 6.51
CA GLY A 8 13.77 5.39 5.48
C GLY A 8 13.25 6.29 4.37
N GLY A 9 13.66 6.03 3.13
CA GLY A 9 13.25 6.76 1.91
C GLY A 9 12.04 6.14 1.20
N GLY A 10 11.17 5.45 1.95
CA GLY A 10 9.87 4.95 1.47
C GLY A 10 8.79 6.04 1.47
N PHE A 11 7.54 5.64 1.23
CA PHE A 11 6.38 6.53 1.12
C PHE A 11 6.22 7.49 2.31
N ALA A 12 6.34 6.98 3.53
CA ALA A 12 6.23 7.82 4.72
C ALA A 12 7.42 8.79 4.88
N GLY A 13 8.64 8.32 4.62
CA GLY A 13 9.83 9.14 4.79
C GLY A 13 9.93 10.29 3.80
N VAL A 14 9.62 10.07 2.52
CA VAL A 14 9.64 11.15 1.51
C VAL A 14 8.56 12.20 1.77
N GLU A 15 7.36 11.78 2.16
CA GLU A 15 6.30 12.73 2.52
C GLU A 15 6.67 13.53 3.78
N CYS A 16 7.20 12.85 4.78
CA CYS A 16 7.66 13.48 6.02
C CYS A 16 8.74 14.52 5.74
N ALA A 17 9.80 14.14 5.02
CA ALA A 17 10.90 15.02 4.66
C ALA A 17 10.41 16.24 3.86
N SER A 18 9.52 16.02 2.89
CA SER A 18 8.91 17.09 2.09
C SER A 18 8.11 18.07 2.96
N GLN A 19 7.29 17.60 3.89
CA GLN A 19 6.49 18.47 4.76
C GLN A 19 7.35 19.29 5.73
N ILE A 20 8.45 18.72 6.22
CA ILE A 20 9.41 19.42 7.08
C ILE A 20 10.15 20.49 6.28
N ALA A 21 10.69 20.14 5.09
CA ALA A 21 11.41 21.07 4.22
C ALA A 21 10.55 22.27 3.78
N LYS A 22 9.29 22.02 3.39
CA LYS A 22 8.32 23.08 3.04
C LYS A 22 8.12 24.11 4.17
N ARG A 23 8.38 23.74 5.41
CA ARG A 23 8.27 24.62 6.59
C ARG A 23 9.63 25.23 7.00
N GLY A 24 10.62 25.16 6.13
CA GLY A 24 11.90 25.85 6.28
C GLY A 24 12.90 25.14 7.21
N ILE A 25 12.73 23.87 7.52
CA ILE A 25 13.59 23.09 8.40
C ILE A 25 14.42 22.12 7.56
N ASP A 26 15.72 21.99 7.88
CA ASP A 26 16.64 21.12 7.17
C ASP A 26 16.46 19.64 7.59
N VAL A 27 16.53 18.73 6.60
CA VAL A 27 16.29 17.30 6.79
C VAL A 27 17.45 16.48 6.25
N ASP A 28 17.97 15.57 7.07
CA ASP A 28 18.78 14.44 6.61
C ASP A 28 17.84 13.22 6.42
N LEU A 29 17.58 12.85 5.17
CA LEU A 29 16.80 11.66 4.80
C LEU A 29 17.75 10.49 4.58
N PHE A 30 17.72 9.53 5.50
CA PHE A 30 18.55 8.33 5.41
C PHE A 30 17.82 7.22 4.65
N GLU A 31 18.49 6.68 3.64
CA GLU A 31 18.01 5.51 2.86
C GLU A 31 19.11 4.48 2.74
N MET A 32 18.86 3.24 3.12
CA MET A 32 19.88 2.18 3.09
C MET A 32 20.27 1.75 1.67
N LYS A 33 19.38 1.90 0.69
CA LYS A 33 19.68 1.60 -0.72
C LYS A 33 20.55 2.68 -1.36
N PRO A 34 21.46 2.35 -2.25
CA PRO A 34 21.80 1.02 -2.80
C PRO A 34 22.80 0.22 -1.95
N THR A 35 23.27 0.74 -0.81
CA THR A 35 24.28 0.06 0.00
C THR A 35 23.80 -1.27 0.56
N LYS A 36 22.51 -1.32 0.95
CA LYS A 36 21.83 -2.52 1.44
C LYS A 36 20.40 -2.55 0.93
N TYR A 37 19.92 -3.72 0.55
CA TYR A 37 18.55 -3.94 0.10
C TYR A 37 17.79 -4.81 1.10
N SER A 38 16.49 -4.55 1.25
CA SER A 38 15.60 -5.51 1.90
C SER A 38 15.31 -6.67 0.94
N PRO A 39 14.76 -7.79 1.41
CA PRO A 39 14.42 -8.92 0.54
C PRO A 39 13.45 -8.58 -0.61
N ALA A 40 12.67 -7.52 -0.49
CA ALA A 40 11.65 -7.11 -1.47
C ALA A 40 12.12 -6.02 -2.44
N HIS A 41 13.08 -5.20 -2.07
CA HIS A 41 13.54 -4.06 -2.87
C HIS A 41 14.65 -4.47 -3.85
N LYS A 42 14.66 -3.84 -5.04
CA LYS A 42 15.63 -4.09 -6.11
C LYS A 42 16.17 -2.82 -6.77
N SER A 43 15.45 -1.70 -6.66
CA SER A 43 15.85 -0.39 -7.20
C SER A 43 16.53 0.47 -6.13
N ALA A 44 17.46 1.33 -6.54
CA ALA A 44 18.05 2.35 -5.68
C ALA A 44 17.12 3.54 -5.44
N ASP A 45 16.05 3.67 -6.21
CA ASP A 45 15.11 4.77 -6.12
C ASP A 45 14.34 4.79 -4.80
N LEU A 46 13.89 5.97 -4.40
CA LEU A 46 12.98 6.16 -3.29
C LEU A 46 11.57 5.67 -3.66
N CYS A 47 10.74 5.36 -2.67
CA CYS A 47 9.34 4.93 -2.87
C CYS A 47 9.14 3.75 -3.84
N GLU A 48 10.08 2.81 -3.90
CA GLU A 48 9.90 1.60 -4.71
C GLU A 48 8.66 0.81 -4.29
N LEU A 49 7.82 0.46 -5.28
CA LEU A 49 6.63 -0.37 -5.06
C LEU A 49 7.00 -1.85 -5.12
N VAL A 50 6.79 -2.57 -4.04
CA VAL A 50 7.24 -3.97 -3.90
C VAL A 50 6.13 -5.01 -4.12
N CYS A 51 4.85 -4.71 -3.79
CA CYS A 51 3.76 -5.68 -3.90
C CYS A 51 2.83 -5.44 -5.09
N SER A 52 2.23 -4.26 -5.22
CA SER A 52 1.28 -3.89 -6.28
C SER A 52 1.67 -2.54 -6.87
N ASN A 53 1.35 -2.31 -8.14
CA ASN A 53 1.49 -0.99 -8.76
C ASN A 53 0.22 -0.13 -8.62
N SER A 54 -0.75 -0.54 -7.82
CA SER A 54 -2.03 0.16 -7.66
C SER A 54 -2.14 0.85 -6.30
N PHE A 55 -2.56 2.11 -6.33
CA PHE A 55 -2.97 2.89 -5.17
C PHE A 55 -4.48 2.87 -4.93
N LYS A 56 -5.15 1.79 -5.39
CA LYS A 56 -6.60 1.56 -5.22
C LYS A 56 -7.46 2.62 -5.95
N ALA A 57 -8.75 2.69 -5.62
CA ALA A 57 -9.72 3.54 -6.33
C ALA A 57 -9.43 5.05 -6.22
N ILE A 58 -9.78 5.81 -7.28
CA ILE A 58 -9.57 7.26 -7.36
C ILE A 58 -10.78 8.04 -6.80
N ARG A 59 -12.00 7.52 -7.03
CA ARG A 59 -13.24 8.24 -6.67
C ARG A 59 -13.34 8.48 -5.16
N VAL A 60 -13.78 9.67 -4.76
CA VAL A 60 -13.87 10.07 -3.35
C VAL A 60 -14.94 9.30 -2.55
N GLU A 61 -15.91 8.67 -3.20
CA GLU A 61 -16.87 7.75 -2.58
C GLU A 61 -16.27 6.38 -2.28
N SER A 62 -14.96 6.25 -2.39
CA SER A 62 -14.17 5.13 -1.84
C SER A 62 -13.21 5.66 -0.79
N ALA A 63 -12.96 4.88 0.25
CA ALA A 63 -12.09 5.30 1.35
C ALA A 63 -10.66 5.65 0.87
N SER A 64 -10.11 4.84 -0.05
CA SER A 64 -8.79 5.10 -0.66
C SER A 64 -8.77 6.33 -1.57
N GLY A 65 -9.89 6.65 -2.23
CA GLY A 65 -10.02 7.87 -3.04
C GLY A 65 -10.13 9.12 -2.16
N LEU A 66 -10.92 9.05 -1.09
CA LEU A 66 -11.01 10.11 -0.10
C LEU A 66 -9.64 10.41 0.53
N LEU A 67 -8.92 9.36 0.96
CA LEU A 67 -7.58 9.51 1.51
C LEU A 67 -6.64 10.27 0.55
N LYS A 68 -6.62 9.89 -0.74
CA LYS A 68 -5.79 10.58 -1.74
C LYS A 68 -6.23 12.04 -1.97
N ALA A 69 -7.52 12.32 -1.91
CA ALA A 69 -8.01 13.69 -2.02
C ALA A 69 -7.55 14.55 -0.83
N GLU A 70 -7.62 14.04 0.40
CA GLU A 70 -7.08 14.69 1.58
C GLU A 70 -5.57 14.93 1.47
N MET A 71 -4.80 13.89 1.06
CA MET A 71 -3.36 14.00 0.84
C MET A 71 -3.01 15.05 -0.22
N LYS A 72 -3.80 15.14 -1.30
CA LYS A 72 -3.62 16.15 -2.34
C LYS A 72 -3.80 17.57 -1.80
N MET A 73 -4.80 17.79 -0.95
CA MET A 73 -5.01 19.08 -0.27
C MET A 73 -3.81 19.44 0.64
N LEU A 74 -3.13 18.44 1.21
CA LEU A 74 -1.92 18.61 2.03
C LEU A 74 -0.62 18.71 1.20
N GLY A 75 -0.72 18.70 -0.13
CA GLY A 75 0.42 18.83 -1.03
C GLY A 75 1.33 17.60 -1.08
N SER A 76 0.76 16.38 -1.11
CA SER A 76 1.47 15.11 -1.21
C SER A 76 2.34 15.01 -2.45
N VAL A 77 3.61 14.66 -2.26
CA VAL A 77 4.57 14.34 -3.32
C VAL A 77 4.19 13.03 -4.00
N CYS A 78 3.80 12.02 -3.22
CA CYS A 78 3.45 10.71 -3.75
C CYS A 78 2.20 10.75 -4.64
N VAL A 79 1.16 11.50 -4.25
CA VAL A 79 -0.05 11.63 -5.07
C VAL A 79 0.26 12.38 -6.38
N GLU A 80 1.03 13.47 -6.33
CA GLU A 80 1.43 14.21 -7.52
C GLU A 80 2.24 13.34 -8.49
N CYS A 81 3.23 12.60 -8.01
CA CYS A 81 4.05 11.71 -8.83
C CYS A 81 3.24 10.53 -9.38
N ALA A 82 2.29 10.00 -8.59
CA ALA A 82 1.40 8.93 -9.01
C ALA A 82 0.49 9.37 -10.18
N GLU A 83 -0.09 10.57 -10.12
CA GLU A 83 -0.90 11.12 -11.21
C GLU A 83 -0.08 11.29 -12.50
N LYS A 84 1.21 11.66 -12.40
CA LYS A 84 2.13 11.83 -13.54
C LYS A 84 2.62 10.52 -14.14
N SER A 85 2.64 9.44 -13.38
CA SER A 85 3.10 8.11 -13.79
C SER A 85 1.96 7.11 -13.99
N ALA A 86 0.71 7.59 -14.01
CA ALA A 86 -0.46 6.74 -14.12
C ALA A 86 -0.47 5.89 -15.39
N VAL A 87 -0.92 4.64 -15.24
CA VAL A 87 -1.23 3.72 -16.33
C VAL A 87 -2.71 3.37 -16.30
N PRO A 88 -3.31 2.99 -17.43
CA PRO A 88 -4.72 2.62 -17.51
C PRO A 88 -5.07 1.49 -16.52
N ALA A 89 -6.08 1.72 -15.67
CA ALA A 89 -6.51 0.75 -14.67
C ALA A 89 -7.98 0.98 -14.23
N GLY A 90 -8.87 1.35 -15.13
CA GLY A 90 -10.27 1.61 -14.85
C GLY A 90 -10.46 2.71 -13.80
N GLY A 91 -11.18 2.41 -12.74
CA GLY A 91 -11.40 3.35 -11.62
C GLY A 91 -10.30 3.36 -10.55
N ALA A 92 -9.16 2.72 -10.78
CA ALA A 92 -8.02 2.69 -9.86
C ALA A 92 -6.88 3.61 -10.35
N LEU A 93 -6.10 4.14 -9.42
CA LEU A 93 -4.82 4.78 -9.71
C LEU A 93 -3.73 3.71 -9.69
N ALA A 94 -3.37 3.19 -10.86
CA ALA A 94 -2.19 2.36 -11.04
C ALA A 94 -1.09 3.17 -11.72
N VAL A 95 0.17 2.82 -11.46
CA VAL A 95 1.33 3.57 -11.95
C VAL A 95 2.33 2.64 -12.63
N ASP A 96 3.09 3.19 -13.55
CA ASP A 96 4.36 2.62 -13.94
C ASP A 96 5.34 2.75 -12.77
N ARG A 97 5.83 1.62 -12.25
CA ARG A 97 6.62 1.57 -11.00
C ARG A 97 7.92 2.34 -11.10
N ASP A 98 8.64 2.15 -12.20
CA ASP A 98 9.97 2.72 -12.38
C ASP A 98 9.86 4.23 -12.64
N VAL A 99 8.89 4.64 -13.46
CA VAL A 99 8.62 6.07 -13.69
C VAL A 99 8.19 6.76 -12.39
N PHE A 100 7.31 6.13 -11.60
CA PHE A 100 6.87 6.68 -10.32
C PHE A 100 8.04 6.88 -9.36
N ALA A 101 8.83 5.84 -9.10
CA ALA A 101 9.95 5.88 -8.18
C ALA A 101 11.01 6.91 -8.61
N SER A 102 11.32 6.95 -9.91
CA SER A 102 12.24 7.95 -10.48
C SER A 102 11.74 9.39 -10.32
N LEU A 103 10.44 9.64 -10.53
CA LEU A 103 9.84 10.98 -10.33
C LEU A 103 9.92 11.42 -8.87
N VAL A 104 9.61 10.53 -7.93
CA VAL A 104 9.70 10.82 -6.50
C VAL A 104 11.17 11.11 -6.11
N THR A 105 12.10 10.25 -6.53
CA THR A 105 13.53 10.39 -6.24
C THR A 105 14.05 11.75 -6.71
N LYS A 106 13.81 12.10 -7.99
CA LYS A 106 14.24 13.39 -8.55
C LYS A 106 13.64 14.58 -7.81
N LYS A 107 12.35 14.49 -7.43
CA LYS A 107 11.67 15.57 -6.72
C LYS A 107 12.28 15.79 -5.33
N ILE A 108 12.58 14.73 -4.59
CA ILE A 108 13.17 14.81 -3.26
C ILE A 108 14.64 15.27 -3.33
N GLU A 109 15.43 14.75 -4.25
CA GLU A 109 16.84 15.12 -4.43
C GLU A 109 17.01 16.56 -4.97
N SER A 110 15.98 17.15 -5.59
CA SER A 110 15.99 18.55 -6.03
C SER A 110 15.58 19.56 -4.95
N GLU A 111 15.10 19.10 -3.78
CA GLU A 111 14.71 19.98 -2.67
C GLU A 111 15.94 20.38 -1.85
N GLU A 112 16.29 21.68 -1.87
CA GLU A 112 17.53 22.20 -1.26
C GLU A 112 17.67 21.91 0.24
N ARG A 113 16.54 21.75 0.95
CA ARG A 113 16.51 21.47 2.39
C ARG A 113 16.49 19.98 2.73
N ILE A 114 16.52 19.10 1.74
CA ILE A 114 16.56 17.65 1.95
C ILE A 114 17.90 17.12 1.48
N ASN A 115 18.70 16.66 2.43
CA ASN A 115 19.95 15.97 2.15
C ASN A 115 19.72 14.46 2.18
N VAL A 116 19.69 13.80 1.02
CA VAL A 116 19.52 12.35 0.92
C VAL A 116 20.84 11.64 1.19
N ILE A 117 20.90 10.91 2.30
CA ILE A 117 22.10 10.18 2.75
C ILE A 117 21.88 8.68 2.50
N ARG A 118 22.62 8.13 1.54
CA ARG A 118 22.57 6.71 1.17
C ARG A 118 23.39 5.85 2.14
N LYS A 119 22.81 5.59 3.33
CA LYS A 119 23.45 4.87 4.43
C LYS A 119 22.40 4.11 5.25
N GLU A 120 22.72 2.87 5.63
CA GLU A 120 21.95 2.15 6.65
C GLU A 120 22.12 2.82 8.03
N ILE A 121 21.03 3.09 8.70
CA ILE A 121 21.00 3.49 10.10
C ILE A 121 20.71 2.25 10.94
N THR A 122 21.63 1.94 11.85
CA THR A 122 21.53 0.77 12.74
C THR A 122 21.16 1.14 14.17
N GLU A 123 21.36 2.41 14.54
CA GLU A 123 21.02 2.96 15.86
C GLU A 123 20.33 4.31 15.66
N ILE A 124 19.45 4.68 16.59
CA ILE A 124 18.75 5.97 16.56
C ILE A 124 19.81 7.09 16.64
N PRO A 125 19.91 7.97 15.63
CA PRO A 125 20.96 8.97 15.59
C PRO A 125 20.75 10.05 16.66
N GLU A 126 21.85 10.46 17.27
CA GLU A 126 21.90 11.57 18.22
C GLU A 126 22.24 12.89 17.53
N GLY A 127 22.02 14.03 18.20
CA GLY A 127 22.38 15.36 17.71
C GLY A 127 21.38 15.99 16.74
N TYR A 128 20.19 15.42 16.60
CA TYR A 128 19.07 16.00 15.86
C TYR A 128 18.01 16.55 16.84
N ASP A 129 17.35 17.63 16.43
CA ASP A 129 16.26 18.22 17.23
C ASP A 129 15.01 17.33 17.27
N ALA A 130 14.82 16.53 16.20
CA ALA A 130 13.83 15.45 16.14
C ALA A 130 14.28 14.32 15.23
N VAL A 131 13.79 13.10 15.49
CA VAL A 131 14.03 11.91 14.67
C VAL A 131 12.71 11.29 14.27
N VAL A 132 12.55 10.99 12.97
CA VAL A 132 11.37 10.28 12.45
C VAL A 132 11.79 8.91 11.94
N ILE A 133 11.21 7.86 12.49
CA ILE A 133 11.44 6.48 12.08
C ILE A 133 10.34 6.10 11.08
N ALA A 134 10.71 6.12 9.79
CA ALA A 134 9.84 5.79 8.65
C ALA A 134 10.39 4.60 7.85
N ALA A 135 11.05 3.66 8.54
CA ALA A 135 11.80 2.55 7.95
C ALA A 135 10.92 1.46 7.30
N GLY A 136 9.60 1.61 7.36
CA GLY A 136 8.64 0.67 6.77
C GLY A 136 8.59 -0.69 7.47
N PRO A 137 7.88 -1.67 6.88
CA PRO A 137 7.63 -2.97 7.50
C PRO A 137 8.81 -3.95 7.36
N LEU A 138 9.76 -3.66 6.46
CA LEU A 138 10.95 -4.46 6.17
C LEU A 138 12.21 -3.78 6.73
N VAL A 139 12.09 -3.25 7.94
CA VAL A 139 13.18 -2.64 8.69
C VAL A 139 14.35 -3.63 8.86
N SER A 140 15.60 -3.14 8.80
CA SER A 140 16.77 -4.00 9.02
C SER A 140 16.84 -4.52 10.45
N ASP A 141 17.40 -5.71 10.63
CA ASP A 141 17.50 -6.36 11.95
C ASP A 141 18.19 -5.47 12.99
N ALA A 142 19.24 -4.76 12.58
CA ALA A 142 19.99 -3.88 13.47
C ALA A 142 19.16 -2.68 13.95
N LEU A 143 18.43 -2.01 13.02
CA LEU A 143 17.54 -0.92 13.39
C LEU A 143 16.33 -1.43 14.18
N ALA A 144 15.80 -2.62 13.84
CA ALA A 144 14.70 -3.24 14.58
C ALA A 144 15.10 -3.49 16.04
N GLU A 145 16.31 -3.98 16.29
CA GLU A 145 16.80 -4.19 17.66
C GLU A 145 17.01 -2.86 18.41
N SER A 146 17.47 -1.81 17.72
CA SER A 146 17.57 -0.46 18.30
C SER A 146 16.19 0.11 18.68
N ILE A 147 15.19 -0.05 17.81
CA ILE A 147 13.81 0.37 18.09
C ILE A 147 13.22 -0.44 19.28
N LYS A 148 13.48 -1.74 19.32
CA LYS A 148 13.02 -2.60 20.44
C LYS A 148 13.62 -2.15 21.78
N LYS A 149 14.89 -1.77 21.80
CA LYS A 149 15.53 -1.19 23.02
C LYS A 149 14.87 0.14 23.42
N LEU A 150 14.59 1.00 22.45
CA LEU A 150 13.95 2.29 22.67
C LEU A 150 12.52 2.14 23.20
N THR A 151 11.74 1.23 22.62
CA THR A 151 10.31 1.07 22.96
C THR A 151 10.05 0.12 24.11
N GLY A 152 11.03 -0.67 24.54
CA GLY A 152 10.84 -1.74 25.54
C GLY A 152 9.88 -2.85 25.08
N SER A 153 9.45 -2.84 23.83
CA SER A 153 8.40 -3.72 23.29
C SER A 153 8.89 -4.52 22.08
N ALA A 154 8.43 -5.78 21.99
CA ALA A 154 8.63 -6.56 20.78
C ALA A 154 7.73 -6.06 19.64
N PHE A 155 8.23 -6.17 18.41
CA PHE A 155 7.40 -5.95 17.22
C PHE A 155 6.29 -7.00 17.12
N LEU A 156 5.13 -6.56 16.65
CA LEU A 156 4.12 -7.43 16.08
C LEU A 156 4.47 -7.71 14.59
N SER A 157 3.93 -8.77 14.04
CA SER A 157 4.18 -9.11 12.64
C SER A 157 2.97 -9.73 11.96
N PHE A 158 2.86 -9.50 10.66
CA PHE A 158 1.92 -10.18 9.77
C PHE A 158 2.61 -10.51 8.45
N PHE A 159 1.97 -11.36 7.63
CA PHE A 159 2.48 -11.74 6.32
C PHE A 159 1.68 -11.07 5.22
N ASP A 160 2.40 -10.55 4.23
CA ASP A 160 1.89 -9.96 3.00
C ASP A 160 2.47 -10.71 1.79
N ALA A 161 1.66 -10.91 0.76
CA ALA A 161 2.07 -11.61 -0.44
C ALA A 161 1.99 -10.69 -1.67
N ALA A 162 2.98 -10.81 -2.57
CA ALA A 162 2.98 -10.14 -3.85
C ALA A 162 2.35 -11.05 -4.93
N ALA A 163 1.72 -10.42 -5.94
CA ALA A 163 1.21 -11.11 -7.12
C ALA A 163 2.28 -11.23 -8.21
N PRO A 164 2.22 -12.28 -9.06
CA PRO A 164 3.12 -12.41 -10.21
C PRO A 164 2.89 -11.35 -11.28
N VAL A 165 3.94 -11.15 -12.10
CA VAL A 165 3.92 -10.31 -13.30
C VAL A 165 4.38 -11.16 -14.47
N ILE A 166 3.69 -11.05 -15.62
CA ILE A 166 3.97 -11.78 -16.85
C ILE A 166 4.24 -10.85 -18.02
N GLU A 167 4.90 -11.34 -19.06
CA GLU A 167 5.08 -10.63 -20.33
C GLU A 167 3.78 -10.55 -21.12
N ALA A 168 3.53 -9.41 -21.75
CA ALA A 168 2.28 -9.14 -22.47
C ALA A 168 2.08 -10.03 -23.69
N ASP A 169 3.13 -10.26 -24.45
CA ASP A 169 3.14 -11.06 -25.69
C ASP A 169 3.05 -12.57 -25.43
N SER A 170 3.22 -13.00 -24.18
CA SER A 170 3.00 -14.38 -23.76
C SER A 170 1.53 -14.69 -23.42
N VAL A 171 0.64 -13.71 -23.47
CA VAL A 171 -0.80 -13.90 -23.22
C VAL A 171 -1.51 -14.31 -24.52
N ASP A 172 -2.20 -15.44 -24.48
CA ASP A 172 -3.03 -15.90 -25.60
C ASP A 172 -4.30 -15.05 -25.73
N MET A 173 -4.24 -14.01 -26.58
CA MET A 173 -5.36 -13.10 -26.80
C MET A 173 -6.55 -13.74 -27.53
N ASP A 174 -6.35 -14.92 -28.16
CA ASP A 174 -7.46 -15.69 -28.72
C ASP A 174 -8.34 -16.33 -27.65
N LYS A 175 -7.82 -16.45 -26.44
CA LYS A 175 -8.53 -16.96 -25.24
C LYS A 175 -8.80 -15.87 -24.20
N ALA A 176 -8.53 -14.61 -24.50
CA ALA A 176 -8.75 -13.46 -23.65
C ALA A 176 -9.63 -12.41 -24.33
N PHE A 177 -10.05 -11.41 -23.59
CA PHE A 177 -10.75 -10.24 -24.12
C PHE A 177 -10.46 -8.98 -23.30
N LEU A 178 -10.56 -7.81 -23.95
CA LEU A 178 -10.39 -6.51 -23.31
C LEU A 178 -11.73 -5.98 -22.82
N GLN A 179 -11.81 -5.62 -21.54
CA GLN A 179 -12.98 -4.94 -20.98
C GLN A 179 -12.66 -4.47 -19.55
N SER A 180 -13.17 -3.30 -19.19
CA SER A 180 -13.25 -2.86 -17.78
C SER A 180 -14.58 -3.27 -17.14
N ARG A 181 -14.55 -3.64 -15.85
CA ARG A 181 -15.78 -4.05 -15.13
C ARG A 181 -16.79 -2.92 -15.08
N TYR A 182 -18.02 -3.23 -15.42
CA TYR A 182 -19.14 -2.26 -15.45
C TYR A 182 -18.86 -1.06 -16.36
N ASP A 183 -18.03 -1.25 -17.40
CA ASP A 183 -17.63 -0.22 -18.38
C ASP A 183 -17.06 1.04 -17.71
N ARG A 184 -16.30 0.83 -16.60
CA ARG A 184 -15.65 1.91 -15.85
C ARG A 184 -14.19 2.00 -16.23
N GLY A 185 -13.82 3.01 -17.00
CA GLY A 185 -12.49 3.23 -17.56
C GLY A 185 -12.45 3.04 -19.07
N GLY A 186 -11.26 2.83 -19.61
CA GLY A 186 -11.07 2.51 -21.03
C GLY A 186 -11.47 1.07 -21.36
N GLU A 187 -11.78 0.81 -22.62
CA GLU A 187 -12.13 -0.53 -23.09
C GLU A 187 -10.95 -1.52 -22.97
N ASP A 188 -9.71 -1.02 -22.97
CA ASP A 188 -8.47 -1.79 -22.94
C ASP A 188 -7.70 -1.75 -21.62
N ASP A 189 -8.33 -1.28 -20.53
CA ASP A 189 -7.66 -1.13 -19.23
C ASP A 189 -7.26 -2.48 -18.60
N TYR A 190 -8.04 -3.54 -18.91
CA TYR A 190 -7.78 -4.89 -18.41
C TYR A 190 -7.88 -5.94 -19.51
N ILE A 191 -6.94 -6.88 -19.51
CA ILE A 191 -7.10 -8.15 -20.21
C ILE A 191 -7.84 -9.10 -19.27
N ASN A 192 -8.90 -9.72 -19.76
CA ASN A 192 -9.71 -10.68 -19.02
C ASN A 192 -9.45 -12.09 -19.55
N CYS A 193 -9.02 -12.99 -18.66
CA CYS A 193 -8.74 -14.40 -18.94
C CYS A 193 -9.90 -15.24 -18.40
N PRO A 194 -10.90 -15.58 -19.21
CA PRO A 194 -12.06 -16.34 -18.79
C PRO A 194 -11.72 -17.82 -18.58
N MET A 195 -12.46 -18.45 -17.69
CA MET A 195 -12.54 -19.90 -17.52
C MET A 195 -14.00 -20.34 -17.56
N ASN A 196 -14.27 -21.48 -18.20
CA ASN A 196 -15.51 -22.20 -18.06
C ASN A 196 -15.52 -22.96 -16.71
N LYS A 197 -16.58 -23.73 -16.45
CA LYS A 197 -16.72 -24.43 -15.15
C LYS A 197 -15.68 -25.53 -14.97
N GLU A 198 -15.46 -26.34 -15.98
CA GLU A 198 -14.53 -27.45 -15.98
C GLU A 198 -13.08 -26.97 -15.84
N GLU A 199 -12.69 -25.93 -16.56
CA GLU A 199 -11.38 -25.29 -16.47
C GLU A 199 -11.14 -24.70 -15.07
N TYR A 200 -12.15 -24.05 -14.51
CA TYR A 200 -12.08 -23.49 -13.16
C TYR A 200 -11.95 -24.59 -12.10
N GLU A 201 -12.72 -25.68 -12.18
CA GLU A 201 -12.67 -26.77 -11.23
C GLU A 201 -11.29 -27.46 -11.25
N ALA A 202 -10.73 -27.69 -12.45
CA ALA A 202 -9.38 -28.24 -12.59
C ALA A 202 -8.31 -27.28 -12.02
N PHE A 203 -8.40 -26.00 -12.32
CA PHE A 203 -7.54 -24.95 -11.76
C PHE A 203 -7.64 -24.91 -10.22
N TYR A 204 -8.85 -24.88 -9.67
CA TYR A 204 -9.10 -24.85 -8.24
C TYR A 204 -8.47 -26.03 -7.51
N GLU A 205 -8.68 -27.26 -8.01
CA GLU A 205 -8.08 -28.48 -7.44
C GLU A 205 -6.55 -28.43 -7.48
N ALA A 206 -5.96 -27.95 -8.57
CA ALA A 206 -4.52 -27.79 -8.69
C ALA A 206 -3.98 -26.75 -7.70
N LEU A 207 -4.72 -25.65 -7.50
CA LEU A 207 -4.34 -24.55 -6.62
C LEU A 207 -4.32 -24.95 -5.14
N ILE A 208 -5.38 -25.63 -4.67
CA ILE A 208 -5.48 -26.03 -3.25
C ILE A 208 -4.48 -27.12 -2.84
N ASN A 209 -4.02 -27.91 -3.83
CA ASN A 209 -3.06 -29.01 -3.65
C ASN A 209 -1.61 -28.61 -4.01
N ALA A 210 -1.38 -27.37 -4.45
CA ALA A 210 -0.06 -26.91 -4.85
C ALA A 210 0.89 -26.77 -3.65
N GLU A 211 2.18 -26.97 -3.91
CA GLU A 211 3.21 -26.80 -2.89
C GLU A 211 3.45 -25.32 -2.57
N ILE A 212 3.39 -25.01 -1.28
CA ILE A 212 3.71 -23.66 -0.77
C ILE A 212 5.18 -23.59 -0.37
N ALA A 213 5.75 -22.36 -0.40
CA ALA A 213 7.06 -22.11 0.18
C ALA A 213 7.00 -22.32 1.70
N GLU A 214 8.10 -22.81 2.27
CA GLU A 214 8.17 -23.06 3.72
C GLU A 214 8.02 -21.74 4.49
N LEU A 215 7.01 -21.71 5.35
CA LEU A 215 6.86 -20.69 6.38
C LEU A 215 7.36 -21.29 7.70
N HIS A 216 8.17 -20.55 8.44
CA HIS A 216 8.56 -20.96 9.79
C HIS A 216 7.31 -21.15 10.65
N GLU A 217 7.32 -22.09 11.62
CA GLU A 217 6.14 -22.51 12.40
C GLU A 217 5.44 -21.36 13.13
N PHE A 218 6.18 -20.30 13.49
CA PHE A 218 5.63 -19.08 14.08
C PHE A 218 4.79 -18.25 13.12
N ASP A 219 4.90 -18.46 11.81
CA ASP A 219 4.40 -17.62 10.75
C ASP A 219 2.99 -17.99 10.27
N LYS A 220 2.49 -19.16 10.68
CA LYS A 220 1.22 -19.75 10.19
C LYS A 220 -0.07 -19.04 10.68
N LYS A 221 0.01 -18.11 11.65
CA LYS A 221 -1.18 -17.59 12.35
C LYS A 221 -1.62 -16.17 11.97
N HIS A 222 -0.84 -15.39 11.23
CA HIS A 222 -1.09 -13.97 11.04
C HIS A 222 -0.92 -13.50 9.58
N VAL A 223 -1.79 -13.98 8.68
CA VAL A 223 -1.89 -13.44 7.31
C VAL A 223 -2.89 -12.29 7.32
N TYR A 224 -2.49 -11.13 6.79
CA TYR A 224 -3.38 -9.99 6.64
C TYR A 224 -4.48 -10.29 5.60
N GLU A 225 -5.74 -10.10 5.97
CA GLU A 225 -6.90 -10.43 5.11
C GLU A 225 -6.88 -9.70 3.76
N GLY A 226 -6.38 -8.46 3.71
CA GLY A 226 -6.31 -7.65 2.49
C GLY A 226 -5.30 -8.12 1.46
N CYS A 227 -4.30 -8.91 1.87
CA CYS A 227 -3.22 -9.45 1.02
C CYS A 227 -3.11 -10.97 1.14
N MET A 228 -4.23 -11.64 1.44
CA MET A 228 -4.27 -13.09 1.62
C MET A 228 -3.87 -13.80 0.33
N PRO A 229 -2.93 -14.78 0.40
CA PRO A 229 -2.58 -15.61 -0.73
C PRO A 229 -3.79 -16.33 -1.34
N VAL A 230 -3.84 -16.37 -2.68
CA VAL A 230 -4.98 -16.93 -3.42
C VAL A 230 -5.25 -18.39 -3.09
N GLU A 231 -4.20 -19.19 -2.85
CA GLU A 231 -4.30 -20.61 -2.44
C GLU A 231 -4.89 -20.74 -1.02
N ILE A 232 -4.58 -19.82 -0.11
CA ILE A 232 -5.17 -19.82 1.24
C ILE A 232 -6.64 -19.41 1.16
N MET A 233 -6.96 -18.43 0.33
CA MET A 233 -8.34 -18.00 0.07
C MET A 233 -9.15 -19.15 -0.57
N ALA A 234 -8.57 -19.89 -1.51
CA ALA A 234 -9.20 -21.04 -2.16
C ALA A 234 -9.54 -22.15 -1.17
N LYS A 235 -8.70 -22.42 -0.17
CA LYS A 235 -8.95 -23.43 0.88
C LYS A 235 -10.17 -23.13 1.78
N ARG A 236 -10.71 -21.90 1.74
CA ARG A 236 -11.96 -21.54 2.45
C ARG A 236 -13.23 -22.06 1.74
N GLY A 237 -13.10 -22.53 0.50
CA GLY A 237 -14.18 -23.13 -0.26
C GLY A 237 -14.11 -22.81 -1.76
N PRO A 238 -14.74 -23.66 -2.62
CA PRO A 238 -14.60 -23.57 -4.07
C PRO A 238 -15.17 -22.28 -4.69
N ASP A 239 -16.08 -21.61 -4.04
CA ASP A 239 -16.63 -20.35 -4.52
C ASP A 239 -15.91 -19.11 -3.98
N THR A 240 -15.00 -19.26 -3.00
CA THR A 240 -14.38 -18.12 -2.34
C THR A 240 -13.58 -17.25 -3.31
N ILE A 241 -12.70 -17.85 -4.12
CA ILE A 241 -11.92 -17.09 -5.12
C ILE A 241 -12.76 -16.65 -6.30
N ARG A 242 -13.83 -17.38 -6.64
CA ARG A 242 -14.78 -17.04 -7.71
C ARG A 242 -15.67 -15.83 -7.34
N PHE A 243 -15.94 -15.59 -6.08
CA PHE A 243 -16.58 -14.36 -5.58
C PHE A 243 -15.56 -13.29 -5.18
N GLY A 244 -14.27 -13.62 -5.15
CA GLY A 244 -13.11 -12.77 -4.85
C GLY A 244 -12.34 -12.34 -6.11
N PRO A 245 -11.06 -12.73 -6.24
CA PRO A 245 -10.17 -12.28 -7.34
C PRO A 245 -10.63 -12.75 -8.73
N LEU A 246 -11.27 -13.89 -8.84
CA LEU A 246 -11.77 -14.45 -10.11
C LEU A 246 -13.23 -14.10 -10.41
N LYS A 247 -13.77 -13.09 -9.77
CA LYS A 247 -15.18 -12.71 -9.90
C LYS A 247 -15.56 -12.36 -11.35
N PRO A 248 -16.58 -13.02 -11.96
CA PRO A 248 -16.99 -12.75 -13.35
C PRO A 248 -18.02 -11.62 -13.48
N VAL A 249 -18.58 -11.12 -12.37
CA VAL A 249 -19.65 -10.11 -12.39
C VAL A 249 -19.17 -8.78 -12.95
N GLY A 250 -19.94 -8.17 -13.82
CA GLY A 250 -19.60 -6.91 -14.50
C GLY A 250 -18.76 -7.09 -15.76
N LEU A 251 -18.54 -8.35 -16.21
CA LEU A 251 -17.85 -8.70 -17.44
C LEU A 251 -18.75 -9.58 -18.31
N ARG A 252 -18.58 -9.44 -19.63
CA ARG A 252 -19.27 -10.26 -20.63
C ARG A 252 -18.28 -10.59 -21.74
N ASP A 253 -18.01 -11.85 -21.96
CA ASP A 253 -17.11 -12.29 -23.04
C ASP A 253 -17.74 -11.93 -24.41
N PRO A 254 -17.10 -11.12 -25.23
CA PRO A 254 -17.64 -10.72 -26.53
C PRO A 254 -17.74 -11.89 -27.53
N LYS A 255 -16.95 -12.95 -27.36
CA LYS A 255 -16.96 -14.14 -28.23
C LYS A 255 -18.16 -15.02 -27.99
N THR A 256 -18.58 -15.17 -26.75
CA THR A 256 -19.72 -16.02 -26.37
C THR A 256 -21.02 -15.23 -26.13
N GLY A 257 -20.92 -13.93 -25.88
CA GLY A 257 -22.02 -13.09 -25.44
C GLY A 257 -22.48 -13.37 -24.01
N HIS A 258 -21.81 -14.26 -23.29
CA HIS A 258 -22.18 -14.70 -21.94
C HIS A 258 -21.18 -14.24 -20.88
N ARG A 259 -21.65 -14.26 -19.63
CA ARG A 259 -20.76 -14.08 -18.48
C ARG A 259 -19.98 -15.38 -18.25
N PRO A 260 -18.64 -15.32 -18.21
CA PRO A 260 -17.82 -16.50 -17.90
C PRO A 260 -18.11 -17.09 -16.51
N TRP A 261 -17.67 -18.32 -16.27
CA TRP A 261 -17.77 -18.93 -14.94
C TRP A 261 -16.85 -18.26 -13.93
N ALA A 262 -15.59 -18.02 -14.31
CA ALA A 262 -14.60 -17.27 -13.55
C ALA A 262 -13.73 -16.44 -14.51
N VAL A 263 -13.10 -15.37 -14.03
CA VAL A 263 -12.22 -14.51 -14.84
C VAL A 263 -11.07 -13.98 -14.02
N LEU A 264 -9.85 -14.26 -14.45
CA LEU A 264 -8.67 -13.53 -13.99
C LEU A 264 -8.54 -12.23 -14.77
N GLN A 265 -8.32 -11.11 -14.09
CA GLN A 265 -7.97 -9.84 -14.73
C GLN A 265 -6.47 -9.60 -14.69
N LEU A 266 -5.91 -9.17 -15.81
CA LEU A 266 -4.54 -8.69 -15.91
C LEU A 266 -4.56 -7.17 -16.05
N ARG A 267 -3.67 -6.48 -15.33
CA ARG A 267 -3.52 -5.02 -15.36
C ARG A 267 -2.12 -4.65 -15.83
N LYS A 268 -2.03 -3.62 -16.68
CA LYS A 268 -0.74 -3.08 -17.13
C LYS A 268 0.15 -2.75 -15.92
N GLU A 269 1.38 -3.21 -15.97
CA GLU A 269 2.41 -2.96 -14.95
C GLU A 269 3.26 -1.72 -15.30
N ASN A 270 3.38 -1.40 -16.60
CA ASN A 270 4.10 -0.26 -17.15
C ASN A 270 3.28 0.46 -18.25
N ARG A 271 3.75 1.66 -18.65
CA ARG A 271 3.07 2.50 -19.66
C ARG A 271 3.06 1.86 -21.04
N GLU A 272 4.13 1.19 -21.41
CA GLU A 272 4.30 0.52 -22.70
C GLU A 272 3.35 -0.66 -22.87
N GLY A 273 2.79 -1.18 -21.75
CA GLY A 273 1.91 -2.35 -21.76
C GLY A 273 2.64 -3.64 -22.13
N THR A 274 3.95 -3.72 -21.88
CA THR A 274 4.77 -4.92 -22.15
C THR A 274 4.71 -5.94 -21.03
N MET A 275 4.22 -5.55 -19.84
CA MET A 275 4.10 -6.41 -18.66
C MET A 275 2.73 -6.26 -18.01
N TYR A 276 2.20 -7.36 -17.48
CA TYR A 276 0.91 -7.41 -16.82
C TYR A 276 0.96 -8.09 -15.45
N ASN A 277 0.31 -7.48 -14.47
CA ASN A 277 0.13 -8.03 -13.13
C ASN A 277 -1.13 -8.90 -13.06
N LEU A 278 -1.03 -10.07 -12.42
CA LEU A 278 -2.16 -10.95 -12.15
C LEU A 278 -2.96 -10.40 -10.96
N VAL A 279 -4.07 -9.72 -11.24
CA VAL A 279 -4.83 -8.99 -10.21
C VAL A 279 -5.46 -9.94 -9.19
N GLY A 280 -5.09 -9.76 -7.91
CA GLY A 280 -5.62 -10.57 -6.82
C GLY A 280 -4.97 -11.94 -6.65
N PHE A 281 -3.86 -12.20 -7.36
CA PHE A 281 -3.11 -13.46 -7.29
C PHE A 281 -1.87 -13.37 -6.43
N GLN A 282 -1.95 -12.65 -5.32
CA GLN A 282 -0.94 -12.74 -4.26
C GLN A 282 -0.79 -14.21 -3.87
N THR A 283 0.45 -14.68 -3.73
CA THR A 283 0.68 -16.13 -3.52
C THR A 283 1.95 -16.42 -2.74
N ASN A 284 1.92 -17.54 -2.00
CA ASN A 284 3.08 -18.16 -1.36
C ASN A 284 3.43 -19.52 -2.00
N LEU A 285 2.89 -19.81 -3.18
CA LEU A 285 3.27 -21.02 -3.91
C LEU A 285 4.76 -20.98 -4.26
N LYS A 286 5.41 -22.14 -4.29
CA LYS A 286 6.76 -22.29 -4.87
C LYS A 286 6.76 -21.85 -6.34
N PHE A 287 7.85 -21.28 -6.84
CA PHE A 287 7.92 -20.74 -8.21
C PHE A 287 7.52 -21.75 -9.31
N PRO A 288 7.96 -23.02 -9.25
CA PRO A 288 7.51 -24.03 -10.21
C PRO A 288 5.99 -24.27 -10.16
N GLU A 289 5.40 -24.21 -8.95
CA GLU A 289 3.97 -24.38 -8.76
C GLU A 289 3.18 -23.15 -9.27
N GLN A 290 3.68 -21.94 -9.09
CA GLN A 290 3.06 -20.76 -9.68
C GLN A 290 2.98 -20.91 -11.20
N LYS A 291 4.07 -21.30 -11.86
CA LYS A 291 4.08 -21.54 -13.31
C LYS A 291 3.09 -22.64 -13.68
N ARG A 292 3.17 -23.81 -13.02
CA ARG A 292 2.30 -24.95 -13.32
C ARG A 292 0.82 -24.63 -13.16
N VAL A 293 0.43 -24.06 -12.04
CA VAL A 293 -0.98 -23.81 -11.69
C VAL A 293 -1.56 -22.64 -12.49
N PHE A 294 -0.85 -21.52 -12.57
CA PHE A 294 -1.40 -20.34 -13.23
C PHE A 294 -1.44 -20.50 -14.76
N SER A 295 -0.56 -21.34 -15.35
CA SER A 295 -0.65 -21.71 -16.77
C SER A 295 -1.82 -22.64 -17.11
N MET A 296 -2.57 -23.14 -16.12
CA MET A 296 -3.84 -23.85 -16.37
C MET A 296 -4.98 -22.92 -16.79
N ILE A 297 -4.85 -21.61 -16.55
CA ILE A 297 -5.79 -20.61 -17.08
C ILE A 297 -5.56 -20.52 -18.59
N PRO A 298 -6.58 -20.78 -19.45
CA PRO A 298 -6.38 -20.95 -20.89
C PRO A 298 -5.57 -19.87 -21.59
N ALA A 299 -5.81 -18.60 -21.24
CA ALA A 299 -5.08 -17.47 -21.80
C ALA A 299 -3.62 -17.37 -21.31
N LEU A 300 -3.24 -18.09 -20.25
CA LEU A 300 -1.91 -18.06 -19.64
C LEU A 300 -1.11 -19.36 -19.88
N HIS A 301 -1.56 -20.23 -20.79
CA HIS A 301 -0.92 -21.52 -21.02
C HIS A 301 0.58 -21.40 -21.28
N ASP A 302 0.98 -20.45 -22.09
CA ASP A 302 2.38 -20.19 -22.46
C ASP A 302 2.96 -18.95 -21.76
N ALA A 303 2.34 -18.49 -20.64
CA ALA A 303 2.74 -17.27 -19.97
C ALA A 303 4.19 -17.30 -19.46
N GLU A 304 4.94 -16.24 -19.80
CA GLU A 304 6.29 -16.00 -19.32
C GLU A 304 6.29 -15.10 -18.09
N PHE A 305 6.79 -15.61 -16.97
CA PHE A 305 6.80 -14.91 -15.69
C PHE A 305 8.05 -14.03 -15.56
N VAL A 306 7.86 -12.71 -15.63
CA VAL A 306 8.90 -11.71 -15.36
C VAL A 306 9.23 -11.67 -13.87
N ARG A 307 8.20 -11.82 -13.04
CA ARG A 307 8.34 -11.85 -11.58
C ARG A 307 7.34 -12.84 -10.99
N TYR A 308 7.83 -13.70 -10.11
CA TYR A 308 7.01 -14.58 -9.30
C TYR A 308 6.46 -13.85 -8.07
N GLY A 309 5.30 -14.29 -7.60
CA GLY A 309 4.76 -13.88 -6.32
C GLY A 309 5.63 -14.41 -5.17
N VAL A 310 5.77 -13.61 -4.12
CA VAL A 310 6.53 -13.94 -2.92
C VAL A 310 5.79 -13.42 -1.69
N MET A 311 5.99 -14.10 -0.55
CA MET A 311 5.47 -13.65 0.73
C MET A 311 6.57 -12.97 1.54
N HIS A 312 6.22 -11.86 2.18
CA HIS A 312 7.11 -11.10 3.06
C HIS A 312 6.51 -11.03 4.47
N ARG A 313 7.39 -11.09 5.46
CA ARG A 313 7.03 -10.79 6.84
C ARG A 313 7.12 -9.28 7.06
N ASN A 314 5.99 -8.66 7.35
CA ASN A 314 5.89 -7.26 7.70
C ASN A 314 5.89 -7.10 9.22
N THR A 315 6.67 -6.16 9.73
CA THR A 315 6.72 -5.84 11.15
C THR A 315 6.08 -4.49 11.44
N PHE A 316 5.42 -4.37 12.59
CA PHE A 316 4.81 -3.13 13.05
C PHE A 316 4.85 -3.04 14.58
N LEU A 317 4.66 -1.83 15.10
CA LEU A 317 4.65 -1.54 16.53
C LEU A 317 3.26 -1.79 17.14
N ASP A 318 3.21 -2.05 18.44
CA ASP A 318 1.99 -1.91 19.23
C ASP A 318 1.72 -0.41 19.48
N SER A 319 1.41 0.29 18.39
CA SER A 319 1.34 1.75 18.35
C SER A 319 0.35 2.36 19.35
N PRO A 320 -0.83 1.76 19.64
CA PRO A 320 -1.73 2.30 20.65
C PRO A 320 -1.12 2.49 22.03
N ARG A 321 -0.10 1.69 22.37
CA ARG A 321 0.62 1.81 23.64
C ARG A 321 1.77 2.82 23.56
N LEU A 322 2.38 2.97 22.39
CA LEU A 322 3.64 3.69 22.22
C LEU A 322 3.47 5.11 21.68
N LEU A 323 2.46 5.37 20.85
CA LEU A 323 2.34 6.59 20.07
C LEU A 323 1.15 7.45 20.52
N ASN A 324 1.32 8.75 20.37
CA ASN A 324 0.26 9.75 20.36
C ASN A 324 -0.38 9.85 18.97
N GLY A 325 -1.56 10.46 18.87
CA GLY A 325 -2.24 10.68 17.59
C GLY A 325 -1.52 11.64 16.63
N ASP A 326 -0.53 12.38 17.12
CA ASP A 326 0.37 13.22 16.29
C ASP A 326 1.60 12.46 15.79
N PHE A 327 1.65 11.14 15.97
CA PHE A 327 2.73 10.21 15.62
C PHE A 327 4.00 10.34 16.48
N SER A 328 4.02 11.20 17.49
CA SER A 328 5.14 11.26 18.45
C SER A 328 5.10 10.07 19.43
N MET A 329 6.25 9.64 19.88
CA MET A 329 6.36 8.63 20.94
C MET A 329 5.96 9.24 22.29
N LYS A 330 5.18 8.53 23.09
CA LYS A 330 4.68 9.01 24.41
C LYS A 330 5.81 9.33 25.37
N GLU A 331 6.81 8.45 25.44
CA GLU A 331 7.94 8.60 26.38
C GLU A 331 9.08 9.48 25.84
N HIS A 332 9.18 9.63 24.51
CA HIS A 332 10.23 10.41 23.85
C HIS A 332 9.60 11.36 22.82
N PRO A 333 9.10 12.52 23.23
CA PRO A 333 8.31 13.41 22.37
C PRO A 333 9.01 13.89 21.09
N ASN A 334 10.35 13.91 21.05
CA ASN A 334 11.14 14.28 19.87
C ASN A 334 11.38 13.12 18.89
N ILE A 335 10.88 11.91 19.23
CA ILE A 335 10.93 10.74 18.37
C ILE A 335 9.53 10.49 17.81
N PHE A 336 9.45 10.38 16.48
CA PHE A 336 8.21 10.13 15.76
C PHE A 336 8.33 8.82 14.98
N PHE A 337 7.20 8.20 14.73
CA PHE A 337 7.10 7.05 13.84
C PHE A 337 6.12 7.35 12.72
N ALA A 338 6.38 6.87 11.49
CA ALA A 338 5.50 7.09 10.37
C ALA A 338 5.45 5.89 9.42
N GLY A 339 4.32 5.72 8.75
CA GLY A 339 4.12 4.68 7.75
C GLY A 339 3.72 3.33 8.32
N GLN A 340 3.90 2.28 7.55
CA GLN A 340 3.38 0.94 7.84
C GLN A 340 3.90 0.35 9.15
N ILE A 341 5.07 0.76 9.59
CA ILE A 341 5.63 0.40 10.91
C ILE A 341 4.72 0.81 12.08
N THR A 342 3.86 1.82 11.89
CA THR A 342 2.88 2.26 12.90
C THR A 342 1.59 1.44 12.89
N GLY A 343 1.42 0.48 11.98
CA GLY A 343 0.19 -0.29 11.83
C GLY A 343 -0.85 0.35 10.91
N VAL A 344 -0.53 1.43 10.18
CA VAL A 344 -1.32 1.80 9.00
C VAL A 344 -0.97 0.86 7.85
N GLU A 345 -1.97 0.40 7.07
CA GLU A 345 -1.76 -0.60 6.03
C GLU A 345 -2.06 -0.07 4.64
N GLY A 346 -1.03 0.00 3.81
CA GLY A 346 -1.07 0.43 2.42
C GLY A 346 -0.09 1.57 2.10
N TYR A 347 0.22 1.74 0.81
CA TYR A 347 1.16 2.76 0.35
C TYR A 347 0.69 4.19 0.65
N MET A 348 -0.57 4.50 0.31
CA MET A 348 -1.12 5.84 0.52
C MET A 348 -1.39 6.11 1.99
N GLU A 349 -1.79 5.11 2.76
CA GLU A 349 -1.92 5.19 4.22
C GLU A 349 -0.56 5.49 4.88
N SER A 350 0.50 4.83 4.41
CA SER A 350 1.87 5.10 4.86
C SER A 350 2.33 6.51 4.51
N ALA A 351 2.07 6.96 3.28
CA ALA A 351 2.36 8.32 2.83
C ALA A 351 1.61 9.36 3.67
N ALA A 352 0.31 9.14 3.93
CA ALA A 352 -0.50 10.02 4.77
C ALA A 352 0.02 10.12 6.21
N ALA A 353 0.46 9.00 6.80
CA ALA A 353 1.13 9.01 8.10
C ALA A 353 2.42 9.85 8.07
N GLY A 354 3.20 9.76 6.98
CA GLY A 354 4.38 10.57 6.75
C GLY A 354 4.07 12.07 6.66
N ILE A 355 3.02 12.46 5.94
CA ILE A 355 2.55 13.84 5.87
C ILE A 355 2.28 14.39 7.27
N MET A 356 1.49 13.68 8.06
CA MET A 356 1.12 14.15 9.41
C MET A 356 2.29 14.19 10.38
N ALA A 357 3.15 13.16 10.36
CA ALA A 357 4.36 13.17 11.17
C ALA A 357 5.27 14.37 10.80
N GLY A 358 5.49 14.63 9.51
CA GLY A 358 6.29 15.75 9.04
C GLY A 358 5.72 17.12 9.44
N ILE A 359 4.40 17.31 9.30
CA ILE A 359 3.71 18.52 9.76
C ILE A 359 3.91 18.71 11.27
N ASN A 360 3.74 17.65 12.06
CA ASN A 360 3.80 17.73 13.51
C ASN A 360 5.23 17.90 14.04
N VAL A 361 6.22 17.30 13.41
CA VAL A 361 7.64 17.57 13.68
C VAL A 361 7.95 19.05 13.45
N ALA A 362 7.57 19.58 12.29
CA ALA A 362 7.85 20.96 11.96
C ALA A 362 7.13 21.94 12.91
N ARG A 363 5.85 21.70 13.21
CA ARG A 363 5.08 22.54 14.16
C ARG A 363 5.75 22.57 15.53
N ARG A 364 6.16 21.41 16.04
CA ARG A 364 6.85 21.32 17.35
C ARG A 364 8.17 22.11 17.35
N LEU A 365 8.99 21.96 16.32
CA LEU A 365 10.27 22.69 16.23
C LEU A 365 10.10 24.20 16.02
N LEU A 366 8.96 24.61 15.47
CA LEU A 366 8.57 26.04 15.34
C LEU A 366 7.83 26.58 16.59
N GLY A 367 7.76 25.79 17.67
CA GLY A 367 7.09 26.19 18.92
C GLY A 367 5.56 26.25 18.83
N LYS A 368 4.97 25.58 17.82
CA LYS A 368 3.52 25.47 17.65
C LYS A 368 3.01 24.16 18.27
N GLU A 369 1.76 24.13 18.69
CA GLU A 369 1.11 22.88 19.13
C GLU A 369 1.00 21.90 17.95
N THR A 370 1.20 20.60 18.23
CA THR A 370 0.93 19.53 17.26
C THR A 370 -0.56 19.41 16.97
N ILE A 371 -0.92 18.87 15.82
CA ILE A 371 -2.30 18.72 15.39
C ILE A 371 -2.65 17.26 15.13
N ILE A 372 -3.87 16.90 15.48
CA ILE A 372 -4.52 15.65 15.08
C ILE A 372 -5.75 16.07 14.29
N LEU A 373 -5.83 15.69 13.02
CA LEU A 373 -6.98 16.01 12.19
C LEU A 373 -8.28 15.44 12.81
N PRO A 374 -9.43 16.07 12.57
CA PRO A 374 -10.73 15.56 13.03
C PRO A 374 -10.96 14.10 12.66
N ALA A 375 -11.73 13.35 13.46
CA ALA A 375 -12.07 11.96 13.19
C ALA A 375 -12.89 11.77 11.88
N GLU A 376 -13.50 12.83 11.39
CA GLU A 376 -14.22 12.92 10.14
C GLU A 376 -13.31 12.87 8.91
N ASN A 377 -12.02 13.20 9.05
CA ASN A 377 -11.02 13.02 8.02
C ASN A 377 -10.49 11.58 8.04
N MET A 378 -10.23 11.00 6.88
CA MET A 378 -9.68 9.65 6.77
C MET A 378 -8.30 9.58 7.42
N ILE A 379 -7.45 10.60 7.22
CA ILE A 379 -6.13 10.70 7.87
C ILE A 379 -6.29 10.82 9.39
N GLY A 380 -7.21 11.66 9.86
CA GLY A 380 -7.49 11.81 11.29
C GLY A 380 -8.02 10.54 11.94
N ALA A 381 -8.90 9.80 11.25
CA ALA A 381 -9.41 8.52 11.72
C ALA A 381 -8.30 7.45 11.82
N LEU A 382 -7.39 7.38 10.85
CA LEU A 382 -6.23 6.49 10.90
C LEU A 382 -5.28 6.87 12.05
N SER A 383 -4.99 8.17 12.25
CA SER A 383 -4.15 8.65 13.36
C SER A 383 -4.73 8.27 14.72
N ARG A 384 -6.04 8.38 14.88
CA ARG A 384 -6.75 7.95 16.11
C ARG A 384 -6.68 6.46 16.29
N TYR A 385 -6.90 5.67 15.23
CA TYR A 385 -6.85 4.21 15.30
C TYR A 385 -5.50 3.71 15.82
N ILE A 386 -4.38 4.23 15.30
CA ILE A 386 -3.03 3.79 15.73
C ILE A 386 -2.63 4.28 17.12
N SER A 387 -3.38 5.19 17.73
CA SER A 387 -3.09 5.76 19.05
C SER A 387 -4.16 5.45 20.12
N ASP A 388 -5.21 4.69 19.74
CA ASP A 388 -6.31 4.34 20.65
C ASP A 388 -5.89 3.24 21.62
N GLY A 389 -5.56 3.63 22.85
CA GLY A 389 -5.15 2.72 23.92
C GLY A 389 -6.22 1.71 24.39
N TYR A 390 -7.46 1.83 23.93
CA TYR A 390 -8.52 0.85 24.25
C TYR A 390 -8.50 -0.37 23.30
N ILE A 391 -7.73 -0.35 22.23
CA ILE A 391 -7.60 -1.49 21.32
C ILE A 391 -6.76 -2.59 21.99
N SER A 392 -7.40 -3.72 22.35
CA SER A 392 -6.74 -4.85 23.01
C SER A 392 -6.02 -5.81 22.04
N ASN A 393 -6.47 -5.90 20.80
CA ASN A 393 -5.86 -6.73 19.74
C ASN A 393 -5.59 -5.85 18.53
N PHE A 394 -4.50 -5.09 18.60
CA PHE A 394 -4.13 -4.15 17.55
C PHE A 394 -3.71 -4.89 16.26
N GLN A 395 -4.35 -4.56 15.16
CA GLN A 395 -4.09 -5.11 13.84
C GLN A 395 -3.86 -3.98 12.85
N PRO A 396 -3.08 -4.19 11.78
CA PRO A 396 -2.91 -3.18 10.74
C PRO A 396 -4.23 -2.74 10.14
N MET A 397 -4.36 -1.45 9.83
CA MET A 397 -5.59 -0.84 9.34
C MET A 397 -5.36 0.01 8.10
N GLY A 398 -6.06 -0.32 7.02
CA GLY A 398 -6.14 0.52 5.83
C GLY A 398 -7.31 1.51 5.88
N ALA A 399 -7.34 2.45 4.94
CA ALA A 399 -8.43 3.40 4.82
C ALA A 399 -9.78 2.71 4.65
N SER A 400 -10.73 3.05 5.52
CA SER A 400 -12.09 2.50 5.54
C SER A 400 -13.08 3.54 6.03
N PHE A 401 -14.24 3.64 5.36
CA PHE A 401 -15.35 4.47 5.86
C PHE A 401 -15.90 4.02 7.22
N GLY A 402 -15.63 2.77 7.61
CA GLY A 402 -15.97 2.26 8.93
C GLY A 402 -15.21 2.94 10.09
N LEU A 403 -14.10 3.62 9.79
CA LEU A 403 -13.35 4.39 10.78
C LEU A 403 -13.95 5.77 11.05
N LEU A 404 -14.73 6.29 10.10
CA LEU A 404 -15.30 7.64 10.22
C LEU A 404 -16.54 7.65 11.14
N PRO A 405 -16.75 8.72 11.91
CA PRO A 405 -17.98 8.90 12.67
C PRO A 405 -19.22 8.86 11.77
N GLN A 406 -20.26 8.21 12.24
CA GLN A 406 -21.53 8.09 11.53
C GLN A 406 -22.15 9.47 11.24
N LEU A 407 -22.96 9.51 10.18
CA LEU A 407 -23.78 10.70 9.90
C LEU A 407 -24.94 10.78 10.90
N PRO A 408 -25.36 11.99 11.29
CA PRO A 408 -26.53 12.17 12.16
C PRO A 408 -27.81 11.53 11.57
N GLU A 409 -27.95 11.61 10.24
CA GLU A 409 -29.06 11.05 9.50
C GLU A 409 -28.67 9.74 8.80
N LYS A 410 -29.59 8.77 8.82
CA LYS A 410 -29.39 7.46 8.20
C LYS A 410 -29.66 7.51 6.69
N ILE A 411 -28.60 7.52 5.89
CA ILE A 411 -28.68 7.41 4.43
C ILE A 411 -28.59 5.93 4.05
N ARG A 412 -29.62 5.40 3.38
CA ARG A 412 -29.72 3.99 2.99
C ARG A 412 -28.83 3.65 1.79
N ASP A 413 -28.81 4.51 0.79
CA ASP A 413 -27.95 4.30 -0.38
C ASP A 413 -26.49 4.43 0.01
N LYS A 414 -25.72 3.39 -0.28
CA LYS A 414 -24.30 3.31 0.12
C LYS A 414 -23.44 4.34 -0.60
N LYS A 415 -23.71 4.60 -1.89
CA LYS A 415 -22.91 5.54 -2.69
C LYS A 415 -23.17 6.96 -2.24
N GLU A 416 -24.43 7.31 -2.02
CA GLU A 416 -24.85 8.61 -1.49
C GLU A 416 -24.22 8.85 -0.11
N ARG A 417 -24.36 7.88 0.81
CA ARG A 417 -23.76 7.97 2.16
C ARG A 417 -22.27 8.21 2.12
N TYR A 418 -21.53 7.50 1.28
CA TYR A 418 -20.10 7.68 1.15
C TYR A 418 -19.72 9.00 0.49
N GLY A 419 -20.54 9.50 -0.44
CA GLY A 419 -20.38 10.85 -1.00
C GLY A 419 -20.53 11.95 0.05
N VAL A 420 -21.54 11.84 0.95
CA VAL A 420 -21.75 12.79 2.04
C VAL A 420 -20.61 12.75 3.05
N LEU A 421 -20.14 11.55 3.43
CA LEU A 421 -18.98 11.38 4.32
C LEU A 421 -17.71 12.01 3.71
N ALA A 422 -17.47 11.76 2.43
CA ALA A 422 -16.30 12.33 1.72
C ALA A 422 -16.38 13.86 1.66
N LYS A 423 -17.54 14.42 1.32
CA LYS A 423 -17.75 15.87 1.30
C LYS A 423 -17.51 16.49 2.67
N ARG A 424 -18.10 15.91 3.74
CA ARG A 424 -17.87 16.37 5.13
C ARG A 424 -16.39 16.41 5.46
N SER A 425 -15.65 15.35 5.13
CA SER A 425 -14.22 15.28 5.38
C SER A 425 -13.44 16.38 4.68
N LEU A 426 -13.65 16.57 3.37
CA LEU A 426 -12.91 17.56 2.58
C LEU A 426 -13.25 18.99 3.00
N ASP A 427 -14.52 19.27 3.31
CA ASP A 427 -14.95 20.59 3.83
C ASP A 427 -14.27 20.89 5.19
N MET A 428 -14.18 19.90 6.09
CA MET A 428 -13.52 20.08 7.38
C MET A 428 -12.02 20.30 7.22
N LEU A 429 -11.36 19.52 6.35
CA LEU A 429 -9.93 19.68 6.09
C LEU A 429 -9.62 21.07 5.51
N GLY A 430 -10.44 21.55 4.57
CA GLY A 430 -10.29 22.88 3.98
C GLY A 430 -10.42 24.02 4.98
N ASN A 431 -11.11 23.81 6.10
CA ASN A 431 -11.27 24.79 7.19
C ASN A 431 -10.22 24.60 8.31
N THR A 432 -9.35 23.59 8.23
CA THR A 432 -8.34 23.33 9.25
C THR A 432 -7.07 24.10 8.96
N ILE A 433 -6.58 24.90 9.92
CA ILE A 433 -5.31 25.62 9.81
C ILE A 433 -4.16 24.64 10.03
N ILE A 434 -3.36 24.42 9.01
CA ILE A 434 -2.27 23.42 9.00
C ILE A 434 -0.87 24.07 8.87
N ASP A 435 -0.75 25.38 8.96
CA ASP A 435 0.48 26.18 8.77
C ASP A 435 1.63 25.86 9.75
#